data_b00752fdd5609a68339b927201c304fd
#
_entry.id   b00752fdd5609a68339b927201c304fd
#
_cell.length_a   1.000
_cell.length_b   1.000
_cell.length_c   1.000
_cell.angle_alpha   90.00
_cell.angle_beta   90.00
_cell.angle_gamma   90.00
#
_symmetry.space_group_name_H-M   'P 1'
#
loop_
_entity.id
_entity.type
_entity.pdbx_description
1 polymer ?
#
loop_
_entity_poly.entity_id
_entity_poly.type
_entity_poly.pdbx_seq_one_letter_code
_entity_poly.pdbx_strand_id
1 'polypeptide(L)'
;MKKLLDRIFIDGLTGMAQGLFATLIIGTIIQQIGTYCGGNIGDLIFTLGKVAAGLTGAGIGAGVARKLDAGHLVIVSAAVVGMIGAFAGDVMSGDIVNDSSLVLSGPGEPLGAFVAAYIAIEIGILISGKTKLDIILTPLVCIGVGSAVGLLVGPPISGFMSWLGSLINWGTEQQPFVMGIVVSVLMGMILTLPISSAALGVILNLSGLAAGAATVGCCCNMIGFAVASFRENKFSGLLSQGIGTSMLQVPNIVRHPQIWIPPILSSAILGPVSTMVFHMTNNATGSGMGTAGLVGPLMTWQVMTQSEAEMIVLVKIILIQFVLPAVITLLISEFMRKKKWIHFGDMKLE
;
A
#
# COMPACT_ATOMS: atom_id res chain seq x y z
N MET A 1 11.50 19.06 -18.36
CA MET A 1 10.44 18.91 -17.35
C MET A 1 9.70 17.59 -17.49
N LYS A 2 9.11 17.23 -18.64
CA LYS A 2 8.39 15.96 -18.85
C LYS A 2 9.25 14.71 -18.51
N LYS A 3 10.48 14.62 -19.00
CA LYS A 3 11.40 13.50 -18.71
C LYS A 3 11.70 13.33 -17.20
N LEU A 4 11.79 14.44 -16.44
CA LEU A 4 12.00 14.37 -14.98
C LEU A 4 10.75 13.88 -14.26
N LEU A 5 9.56 14.35 -14.67
CA LEU A 5 8.29 13.88 -14.11
C LEU A 5 8.07 12.39 -14.42
N ASP A 6 8.34 11.94 -15.65
CA ASP A 6 8.24 10.53 -16.02
C ASP A 6 9.21 9.67 -15.16
N ARG A 7 10.43 10.14 -14.93
CA ARG A 7 11.43 9.45 -14.11
C ARG A 7 11.00 9.32 -12.64
N ILE A 8 10.38 10.37 -12.07
CA ILE A 8 9.87 10.34 -10.67
C ILE A 8 8.60 9.49 -10.57
N PHE A 9 7.56 9.91 -11.33
CA PHE A 9 6.20 9.41 -11.15
C PHE A 9 5.89 8.11 -11.89
N ILE A 10 6.74 7.69 -12.82
CA ILE A 10 6.56 6.45 -13.55
C ILE A 10 7.64 5.46 -13.13
N ASP A 11 8.90 5.73 -13.43
CA ASP A 11 9.98 4.79 -13.13
C ASP A 11 10.18 4.65 -11.61
N GLY A 12 10.24 5.77 -10.88
CA GLY A 12 10.39 5.78 -9.43
C GLY A 12 9.25 5.05 -8.71
N LEU A 13 8.00 5.38 -9.03
CA LEU A 13 6.84 4.73 -8.40
C LEU A 13 6.67 3.26 -8.82
N THR A 14 7.07 2.88 -10.04
CA THR A 14 7.12 1.46 -10.44
C THR A 14 8.15 0.69 -9.60
N GLY A 15 9.37 1.23 -9.45
CA GLY A 15 10.39 0.62 -8.59
C GLY A 15 9.96 0.53 -7.13
N MET A 16 9.33 1.58 -6.62
CA MET A 16 8.73 1.60 -5.27
C MET A 16 7.69 0.48 -5.10
N ALA A 17 6.73 0.37 -6.02
CA ALA A 17 5.67 -0.62 -5.95
C ALA A 17 6.23 -2.06 -5.99
N GLN A 18 7.24 -2.33 -6.81
CA GLN A 18 7.92 -3.63 -6.88
C GLN A 18 8.65 -3.96 -5.57
N GLY A 19 9.37 -2.99 -5.00
CA GLY A 19 10.07 -3.16 -3.72
C GLY A 19 9.09 -3.42 -2.58
N LEU A 20 8.01 -2.64 -2.51
CA LEU A 20 6.95 -2.80 -1.52
C LEU A 20 6.25 -4.16 -1.66
N PHE A 21 5.97 -4.59 -2.88
CA PHE A 21 5.38 -5.91 -3.13
C PHE A 21 6.27 -7.03 -2.59
N ALA A 22 7.57 -7.01 -2.92
CA ALA A 22 8.51 -8.05 -2.54
C ALA A 22 8.76 -8.14 -1.03
N THR A 23 8.56 -7.07 -0.30
CA THR A 23 8.78 -7.00 1.16
C THR A 23 7.47 -7.03 1.94
N LEU A 24 6.68 -5.95 1.89
CA LEU A 24 5.48 -5.81 2.70
C LEU A 24 4.42 -6.86 2.34
N ILE A 25 4.06 -6.98 1.06
CA ILE A 25 2.95 -7.85 0.65
C ILE A 25 3.32 -9.32 0.85
N ILE A 26 4.48 -9.73 0.38
CA ILE A 26 4.95 -11.12 0.57
C ILE A 26 5.17 -11.40 2.07
N GLY A 27 5.75 -10.45 2.82
CA GLY A 27 5.90 -10.57 4.28
C GLY A 27 4.56 -10.76 4.98
N THR A 28 3.53 -10.00 4.60
CA THR A 28 2.17 -10.13 5.17
C THR A 28 1.54 -11.48 4.82
N ILE A 29 1.69 -11.97 3.58
CA ILE A 29 1.21 -13.31 3.18
C ILE A 29 1.88 -14.39 4.03
N ILE A 30 3.20 -14.32 4.23
CA ILE A 30 3.95 -15.27 5.08
C ILE A 30 3.45 -15.20 6.53
N GLN A 31 3.19 -14.01 7.08
CA GLN A 31 2.60 -13.87 8.42
C GLN A 31 1.24 -14.57 8.52
N GLN A 32 0.37 -14.41 7.52
CA GLN A 32 -0.95 -15.09 7.51
C GLN A 32 -0.79 -16.61 7.47
N ILE A 33 0.12 -17.13 6.63
CA ILE A 33 0.42 -18.57 6.62
C ILE A 33 0.89 -19.05 8.00
N GLY A 34 1.79 -18.30 8.65
CA GLY A 34 2.26 -18.60 10.01
C GLY A 34 1.12 -18.65 11.02
N THR A 35 0.22 -17.66 10.99
CA THR A 35 -0.95 -17.60 11.87
C THR A 35 -1.85 -18.83 11.72
N TYR A 36 -2.08 -19.31 10.49
CA TYR A 36 -2.93 -20.47 10.24
C TYR A 36 -2.26 -21.82 10.49
N CYS A 37 -0.93 -21.91 10.31
CA CYS A 37 -0.18 -23.11 10.66
C CYS A 37 -0.19 -23.40 12.16
N GLY A 38 -0.15 -22.34 12.99
CA GLY A 38 -0.16 -22.44 14.45
C GLY A 38 1.06 -23.16 15.06
N GLY A 39 1.16 -23.16 16.37
CA GLY A 39 2.25 -23.81 17.10
C GLY A 39 3.64 -23.22 16.78
N ASN A 40 4.69 -23.84 17.28
CA ASN A 40 6.07 -23.35 17.15
C ASN A 40 6.52 -23.10 15.70
N ILE A 41 6.06 -23.91 14.76
CA ILE A 41 6.38 -23.75 13.33
C ILE A 41 5.65 -22.54 12.76
N GLY A 42 4.37 -22.36 13.12
CA GLY A 42 3.59 -21.19 12.75
C GLY A 42 4.20 -19.89 13.26
N ASP A 43 4.66 -19.86 14.52
CA ASP A 43 5.32 -18.71 15.13
C ASP A 43 6.63 -18.36 14.41
N LEU A 44 7.41 -19.36 14.01
CA LEU A 44 8.61 -19.16 13.19
C LEU A 44 8.27 -18.56 11.84
N ILE A 45 7.30 -19.12 11.11
CA ILE A 45 6.85 -18.60 9.81
C ILE A 45 6.33 -17.16 9.96
N PHE A 46 5.52 -16.89 10.98
CA PHE A 46 5.03 -15.53 11.27
C PHE A 46 6.18 -14.55 11.50
N THR A 47 7.20 -14.94 12.27
CA THR A 47 8.37 -14.12 12.54
C THR A 47 9.16 -13.81 11.26
N LEU A 48 9.37 -14.80 10.39
CA LEU A 48 10.00 -14.59 9.08
C LEU A 48 9.24 -13.57 8.23
N GLY A 49 7.90 -13.68 8.19
CA GLY A 49 7.05 -12.72 7.52
C GLY A 49 7.12 -11.31 8.12
N LYS A 50 7.21 -11.20 9.45
CA LYS A 50 7.38 -9.92 10.16
C LYS A 50 8.71 -9.25 9.82
N VAL A 51 9.81 -10.03 9.74
CA VAL A 51 11.11 -9.52 9.29
C VAL A 51 11.04 -9.01 7.86
N ALA A 52 10.45 -9.77 6.94
CA ALA A 52 10.31 -9.36 5.55
C ALA A 52 9.49 -8.06 5.41
N ALA A 53 8.35 -7.95 6.11
CA ALA A 53 7.53 -6.74 6.13
C ALA A 53 8.26 -5.55 6.78
N GLY A 54 9.06 -5.77 7.81
CA GLY A 54 9.87 -4.73 8.46
C GLY A 54 10.94 -4.11 7.56
N LEU A 55 11.36 -4.83 6.50
CA LEU A 55 12.34 -4.35 5.51
C LEU A 55 11.73 -3.56 4.35
N THR A 56 10.48 -3.11 4.47
CA THR A 56 9.76 -2.41 3.39
C THR A 56 10.52 -1.17 2.88
N GLY A 57 11.06 -0.35 3.77
CA GLY A 57 11.87 0.81 3.37
C GLY A 57 13.08 0.43 2.52
N ALA A 58 13.78 -0.64 2.90
CA ALA A 58 14.93 -1.15 2.14
C ALA A 58 14.50 -1.69 0.77
N GLY A 59 13.38 -2.42 0.72
CA GLY A 59 12.80 -2.92 -0.53
C GLY A 59 12.45 -1.80 -1.49
N ILE A 60 11.82 -0.72 -0.98
CA ILE A 60 11.50 0.47 -1.76
C ILE A 60 12.77 1.11 -2.31
N GLY A 61 13.77 1.39 -1.46
CA GLY A 61 15.03 2.01 -1.89
C GLY A 61 15.75 1.21 -2.96
N ALA A 62 15.89 -0.11 -2.76
CA ALA A 62 16.52 -1.01 -3.73
C ALA A 62 15.72 -1.10 -5.03
N GLY A 63 14.39 -1.21 -4.96
CA GLY A 63 13.50 -1.30 -6.12
C GLY A 63 13.56 -0.05 -6.99
N VAL A 64 13.51 1.13 -6.38
CA VAL A 64 13.66 2.42 -7.08
C VAL A 64 15.03 2.52 -7.75
N ALA A 65 16.11 2.23 -7.00
CA ALA A 65 17.47 2.31 -7.53
C ALA A 65 17.66 1.34 -8.71
N ARG A 66 17.11 0.14 -8.63
CA ARG A 66 17.17 -0.83 -9.72
C ARG A 66 16.42 -0.36 -10.96
N LYS A 67 15.22 0.21 -10.78
CA LYS A 67 14.39 0.72 -11.92
C LYS A 67 15.03 1.95 -12.59
N LEU A 68 15.81 2.72 -11.83
CA LEU A 68 16.55 3.88 -12.34
C LEU A 68 17.96 3.52 -12.88
N ASP A 69 18.27 2.21 -13.03
CA ASP A 69 19.55 1.70 -13.52
C ASP A 69 20.76 2.19 -12.73
N ALA A 70 20.63 2.35 -11.42
CA ALA A 70 21.71 2.77 -10.54
C ALA A 70 22.77 1.68 -10.35
N GLY A 71 24.01 2.08 -10.10
CA GLY A 71 25.12 1.17 -9.81
C GLY A 71 24.96 0.45 -8.47
N HIS A 72 25.67 -0.67 -8.28
CA HIS A 72 25.51 -1.55 -7.11
C HIS A 72 25.64 -0.82 -5.76
N LEU A 73 26.65 0.08 -5.61
CA LEU A 73 26.85 0.84 -4.37
C LEU A 73 25.65 1.76 -4.09
N VAL A 74 25.09 2.37 -5.13
CA VAL A 74 23.92 3.25 -4.99
C VAL A 74 22.69 2.44 -4.58
N ILE A 75 22.48 1.23 -5.15
CA ILE A 75 21.37 0.36 -4.79
C ILE A 75 21.39 0.00 -3.30
N VAL A 76 22.56 -0.42 -2.79
CA VAL A 76 22.71 -0.79 -1.37
C VAL A 76 22.52 0.43 -0.48
N SER A 77 23.11 1.58 -0.85
CA SER A 77 22.95 2.83 -0.10
C SER A 77 21.49 3.31 -0.08
N ALA A 78 20.80 3.19 -1.21
CA ALA A 78 19.38 3.53 -1.32
C ALA A 78 18.49 2.64 -0.44
N ALA A 79 18.83 1.36 -0.28
CA ALA A 79 18.13 0.48 0.65
C ALA A 79 18.27 0.98 2.11
N VAL A 80 19.46 1.40 2.52
CA VAL A 80 19.68 1.98 3.85
C VAL A 80 18.88 3.27 4.02
N VAL A 81 18.96 4.19 3.03
CA VAL A 81 18.23 5.46 3.06
C VAL A 81 16.73 5.25 3.07
N GLY A 82 16.24 4.27 2.31
CA GLY A 82 14.83 3.90 2.32
C GLY A 82 14.33 3.49 3.71
N MET A 83 15.14 2.74 4.48
CA MET A 83 14.82 2.43 5.88
C MET A 83 14.80 3.69 6.74
N ILE A 84 15.79 4.56 6.64
CA ILE A 84 15.86 5.80 7.42
C ILE A 84 14.65 6.70 7.08
N GLY A 85 14.31 6.84 5.79
CA GLY A 85 13.16 7.61 5.34
C GLY A 85 11.82 7.03 5.79
N ALA A 86 11.71 5.69 5.85
CA ALA A 86 10.50 5.01 6.34
C ALA A 86 10.21 5.30 7.81
N PHE A 87 11.24 5.49 8.62
CA PHE A 87 11.15 5.74 10.06
C PHE A 87 11.61 7.16 10.45
N ALA A 88 11.58 8.11 9.51
CA ALA A 88 12.09 9.46 9.75
C ALA A 88 11.35 10.17 10.91
N GLY A 89 10.06 9.92 11.09
CA GLY A 89 9.29 10.41 12.24
C GLY A 89 9.82 9.86 13.56
N ASP A 90 9.97 8.54 13.66
CA ASP A 90 10.43 7.86 14.88
C ASP A 90 11.89 8.19 15.19
N VAL A 91 12.72 8.42 14.16
CA VAL A 91 14.10 8.90 14.32
C VAL A 91 14.14 10.29 14.96
N MET A 92 13.25 11.19 14.49
CA MET A 92 13.23 12.57 15.00
C MET A 92 12.60 12.70 16.40
N SER A 93 11.61 11.86 16.72
CA SER A 93 11.02 11.82 18.07
C SER A 93 11.91 11.10 19.08
N GLY A 94 12.88 10.30 18.61
CA GLY A 94 13.75 9.48 19.46
C GLY A 94 13.14 8.12 19.82
N ASP A 95 11.96 7.79 19.32
CA ASP A 95 11.24 6.55 19.65
C ASP A 95 11.87 5.29 19.03
N ILE A 96 12.79 5.49 18.06
CA ILE A 96 13.49 4.40 17.39
C ILE A 96 14.54 3.71 18.25
N VAL A 97 14.99 4.33 19.34
CA VAL A 97 15.98 3.78 20.25
C VAL A 97 15.37 3.56 21.62
N ASN A 98 15.29 2.32 22.06
CA ASN A 98 14.83 1.95 23.38
C ASN A 98 15.90 1.08 24.06
N ASP A 99 16.37 1.47 25.28
CA ASP A 99 17.36 0.77 26.07
C ASP A 99 18.58 0.28 25.25
N SER A 100 19.15 1.16 24.40
CA SER A 100 20.28 0.86 23.51
C SER A 100 19.96 -0.15 22.38
N SER A 101 18.69 -0.49 22.18
CA SER A 101 18.23 -1.35 21.10
C SER A 101 17.50 -0.52 20.04
N LEU A 102 17.75 -0.83 18.76
CA LEU A 102 17.00 -0.23 17.66
C LEU A 102 15.67 -0.95 17.51
N VAL A 103 14.55 -0.26 17.71
CA VAL A 103 13.21 -0.80 17.61
C VAL A 103 12.52 -0.24 16.38
N LEU A 104 12.32 -1.09 15.37
CA LEU A 104 11.58 -0.77 14.15
C LEU A 104 10.16 -1.33 14.27
N SER A 105 9.17 -0.46 14.47
CA SER A 105 7.78 -0.85 14.66
C SER A 105 7.03 -0.85 13.33
N GLY A 106 6.80 -2.05 12.77
CA GLY A 106 6.07 -2.21 11.51
C GLY A 106 6.89 -1.92 10.26
N PRO A 107 6.23 -1.64 9.12
CA PRO A 107 6.88 -1.44 7.82
C PRO A 107 7.43 -0.02 7.60
N GLY A 108 7.14 0.92 8.52
CA GLY A 108 7.43 2.33 8.33
C GLY A 108 6.51 3.02 7.31
N GLU A 109 6.83 4.27 6.95
CA GLU A 109 6.05 5.07 6.00
C GLU A 109 6.62 4.97 4.57
N PRO A 110 5.90 4.35 3.62
CA PRO A 110 6.41 4.11 2.27
C PRO A 110 6.75 5.39 1.49
N LEU A 111 5.97 6.47 1.68
CA LEU A 111 6.22 7.73 0.99
C LEU A 111 7.52 8.39 1.46
N GLY A 112 7.79 8.34 2.78
CA GLY A 112 9.05 8.82 3.36
C GLY A 112 10.24 8.02 2.83
N ALA A 113 10.11 6.69 2.78
CA ALA A 113 11.12 5.81 2.20
C ALA A 113 11.42 6.18 0.73
N PHE A 114 10.38 6.39 -0.07
CA PHE A 114 10.50 6.74 -1.49
C PHE A 114 11.23 8.06 -1.71
N VAL A 115 10.79 9.13 -1.05
CA VAL A 115 11.37 10.47 -1.24
C VAL A 115 12.83 10.50 -0.83
N ALA A 116 13.16 9.95 0.34
CA ALA A 116 14.55 9.90 0.82
C ALA A 116 15.45 9.09 -0.13
N ALA A 117 15.01 7.88 -0.51
CA ALA A 117 15.76 7.00 -1.40
C ALA A 117 15.91 7.62 -2.81
N TYR A 118 14.86 8.21 -3.37
CA TYR A 118 14.91 8.82 -4.71
C TYR A 118 15.98 9.91 -4.80
N ILE A 119 16.03 10.82 -3.83
CA ILE A 119 17.06 11.88 -3.81
C ILE A 119 18.46 11.29 -3.61
N ALA A 120 18.62 10.30 -2.72
CA ALA A 120 19.89 9.59 -2.55
C ALA A 120 20.37 8.94 -3.85
N ILE A 121 19.46 8.33 -4.63
CA ILE A 121 19.77 7.65 -5.88
C ILE A 121 20.22 8.67 -6.94
N GLU A 122 19.50 9.78 -7.12
CA GLU A 122 19.87 10.80 -8.11
C GLU A 122 21.27 11.37 -7.81
N ILE A 123 21.57 11.66 -6.54
CA ILE A 123 22.91 12.13 -6.14
C ILE A 123 23.95 11.02 -6.29
N GLY A 124 23.61 9.79 -5.92
CA GLY A 124 24.47 8.63 -6.07
C GLY A 124 24.88 8.37 -7.52
N ILE A 125 23.95 8.46 -8.47
CA ILE A 125 24.23 8.35 -9.91
C ILE A 125 25.19 9.45 -10.38
N LEU A 126 25.07 10.66 -9.82
CA LEU A 126 25.93 11.77 -10.20
C LEU A 126 27.37 11.59 -9.75
N ILE A 127 27.65 10.86 -8.67
CA ILE A 127 28.99 10.74 -8.07
C ILE A 127 29.64 9.38 -8.28
N SER A 128 28.86 8.32 -8.41
CA SER A 128 29.34 6.93 -8.52
C SER A 128 30.27 6.76 -9.73
N GLY A 129 31.38 6.06 -9.51
CA GLY A 129 32.39 5.77 -10.53
C GLY A 129 33.29 6.93 -10.93
N LYS A 130 33.17 8.12 -10.31
CA LYS A 130 33.98 9.31 -10.67
C LYS A 130 35.28 9.47 -9.88
N THR A 131 35.45 8.74 -8.80
CA THR A 131 36.63 8.87 -7.94
C THR A 131 37.23 7.51 -7.61
N LYS A 132 38.53 7.48 -7.26
CA LYS A 132 39.20 6.26 -6.79
C LYS A 132 38.73 5.81 -5.41
N LEU A 133 38.02 6.67 -4.68
CA LEU A 133 37.43 6.42 -3.36
C LEU A 133 35.93 6.11 -3.43
N ASP A 134 35.43 5.70 -4.60
CA ASP A 134 34.02 5.49 -4.88
C ASP A 134 33.31 4.58 -3.85
N ILE A 135 34.00 3.52 -3.43
CA ILE A 135 33.48 2.56 -2.44
C ILE A 135 33.12 3.20 -1.08
N ILE A 136 33.76 4.32 -0.73
CA ILE A 136 33.49 5.06 0.52
C ILE A 136 32.63 6.29 0.22
N LEU A 137 32.98 7.05 -0.80
CA LEU A 137 32.37 8.35 -1.09
C LEU A 137 30.90 8.20 -1.52
N THR A 138 30.61 7.24 -2.39
CA THR A 138 29.24 7.03 -2.89
C THR A 138 28.26 6.65 -1.78
N PRO A 139 28.53 5.61 -0.91
CA PRO A 139 27.62 5.32 0.20
C PRO A 139 27.52 6.46 1.22
N LEU A 140 28.65 7.11 1.56
CA LEU A 140 28.66 8.19 2.53
C LEU A 140 27.77 9.36 2.10
N VAL A 141 27.90 9.80 0.85
CA VAL A 141 27.11 10.92 0.32
C VAL A 141 25.65 10.51 0.12
N CYS A 142 25.38 9.31 -0.45
CA CYS A 142 24.03 8.81 -0.62
C CYS A 142 23.28 8.74 0.73
N ILE A 143 23.88 8.10 1.72
CA ILE A 143 23.28 7.93 3.04
C ILE A 143 23.15 9.29 3.74
N GLY A 144 24.22 10.11 3.74
CA GLY A 144 24.20 11.41 4.40
C GLY A 144 23.13 12.35 3.85
N VAL A 145 23.13 12.56 2.51
CA VAL A 145 22.17 13.48 1.88
C VAL A 145 20.75 12.90 1.88
N GLY A 146 20.60 11.62 1.54
CA GLY A 146 19.29 10.98 1.53
C GLY A 146 18.64 10.95 2.91
N SER A 147 19.41 10.68 3.98
CA SER A 147 18.91 10.74 5.36
C SER A 147 18.52 12.16 5.77
N ALA A 148 19.36 13.16 5.43
CA ALA A 148 19.04 14.56 5.72
C ALA A 148 17.72 14.97 5.05
N VAL A 149 17.51 14.61 3.77
CA VAL A 149 16.25 14.87 3.07
C VAL A 149 15.10 14.09 3.71
N GLY A 150 15.29 12.82 4.05
CA GLY A 150 14.27 12.00 4.72
C GLY A 150 13.79 12.63 6.03
N LEU A 151 14.72 13.09 6.87
CA LEU A 151 14.39 13.78 8.13
C LEU A 151 13.70 15.13 7.91
N LEU A 152 14.09 15.90 6.88
CA LEU A 152 13.42 17.17 6.55
C LEU A 152 12.00 16.98 6.02
N VAL A 153 11.76 15.93 5.23
CA VAL A 153 10.47 15.64 4.60
C VAL A 153 9.55 14.82 5.51
N GLY A 154 10.09 14.13 6.51
CA GLY A 154 9.34 13.33 7.49
C GLY A 154 8.20 14.10 8.15
N PRO A 155 8.42 15.28 8.79
CA PRO A 155 7.34 16.04 9.44
C PRO A 155 6.22 16.49 8.49
N PRO A 156 6.47 17.02 7.28
CA PRO A 156 5.42 17.27 6.28
C PRO A 156 4.61 16.03 5.92
N ILE A 157 5.25 14.87 5.74
CA ILE A 157 4.56 13.60 5.45
C ILE A 157 3.68 13.20 6.64
N SER A 158 4.21 13.24 7.86
CA SER A 158 3.43 12.95 9.08
C SER A 158 2.24 13.90 9.24
N GLY A 159 2.42 15.19 8.94
CA GLY A 159 1.35 16.18 8.93
C GLY A 159 0.26 15.86 7.91
N PHE A 160 0.64 15.45 6.71
CA PHE A 160 -0.28 15.00 5.66
C PHE A 160 -1.04 13.73 6.07
N MET A 161 -0.36 12.76 6.68
CA MET A 161 -0.98 11.54 7.21
C MET A 161 -1.99 11.86 8.32
N SER A 162 -1.65 12.77 9.22
CA SER A 162 -2.55 13.23 10.28
C SER A 162 -3.78 13.94 9.72
N TRP A 163 -3.61 14.75 8.66
CA TRP A 163 -4.74 15.40 7.96
C TRP A 163 -5.64 14.36 7.28
N LEU A 164 -5.09 13.36 6.58
CA LEU A 164 -5.87 12.25 6.03
C LEU A 164 -6.61 11.50 7.13
N GLY A 165 -5.93 11.23 8.24
CA GLY A 165 -6.54 10.62 9.43
C GLY A 165 -7.73 11.41 9.95
N SER A 166 -7.61 12.75 10.06
CA SER A 166 -8.71 13.61 10.52
C SER A 166 -9.90 13.57 9.56
N LEU A 167 -9.65 13.49 8.24
CA LEU A 167 -10.70 13.39 7.23
C LEU A 167 -11.45 12.06 7.31
N ILE A 168 -10.73 10.96 7.53
CA ILE A 168 -11.33 9.63 7.73
C ILE A 168 -12.15 9.63 9.02
N ASN A 169 -11.59 10.16 10.11
CA ASN A 169 -12.26 10.23 11.41
C ASN A 169 -13.56 11.03 11.32
N TRP A 170 -13.54 12.19 10.66
CA TRP A 170 -14.75 12.93 10.35
C TRP A 170 -15.77 12.06 9.61
N GLY A 171 -15.33 11.26 8.64
CA GLY A 171 -16.18 10.31 7.91
C GLY A 171 -16.83 9.27 8.84
N THR A 172 -16.12 8.78 9.87
CA THR A 172 -16.65 7.77 10.80
C THR A 172 -17.76 8.30 11.72
N GLU A 173 -17.82 9.60 11.93
CA GLU A 173 -18.84 10.27 12.75
C GLU A 173 -20.16 10.50 12.02
N GLN A 174 -20.20 10.29 10.70
CA GLN A 174 -21.37 10.48 9.88
C GLN A 174 -22.39 9.34 10.02
N GLN A 175 -23.61 9.57 9.51
CA GLN A 175 -24.59 8.52 9.41
C GLN A 175 -24.06 7.34 8.54
N PRO A 176 -24.49 6.09 8.77
CA PRO A 176 -23.92 4.91 8.11
C PRO A 176 -23.87 4.96 6.58
N PHE A 177 -24.81 5.66 5.95
CA PHE A 177 -24.80 5.86 4.50
C PHE A 177 -23.64 6.73 4.03
N VAL A 178 -23.48 7.92 4.64
CA VAL A 178 -22.41 8.88 4.30
C VAL A 178 -21.06 8.34 4.74
N MET A 179 -20.98 7.78 5.95
CA MET A 179 -19.81 7.08 6.47
C MET A 179 -19.35 6.00 5.49
N GLY A 180 -20.28 5.16 5.02
CA GLY A 180 -20.00 4.12 4.05
C GLY A 180 -19.33 4.67 2.79
N ILE A 181 -19.83 5.76 2.21
CA ILE A 181 -19.25 6.39 1.02
C ILE A 181 -17.87 6.96 1.33
N VAL A 182 -17.79 7.84 2.33
CA VAL A 182 -16.58 8.62 2.61
C VAL A 182 -15.41 7.70 3.00
N VAL A 183 -15.65 6.81 3.97
CA VAL A 183 -14.59 5.94 4.49
C VAL A 183 -14.14 4.93 3.43
N SER A 184 -15.08 4.31 2.70
CA SER A 184 -14.71 3.32 1.66
C SER A 184 -13.93 3.96 0.51
N VAL A 185 -14.35 5.13 0.02
CA VAL A 185 -13.66 5.85 -1.07
C VAL A 185 -12.27 6.29 -0.62
N LEU A 186 -12.17 6.96 0.53
CA LEU A 186 -10.88 7.46 1.01
C LEU A 186 -9.89 6.33 1.28
N MET A 187 -10.29 5.29 2.02
CA MET A 187 -9.41 4.18 2.34
C MET A 187 -9.02 3.37 1.10
N GLY A 188 -9.94 3.18 0.15
CA GLY A 188 -9.63 2.52 -1.12
C GLY A 188 -8.63 3.32 -1.97
N MET A 189 -8.77 4.65 -2.03
CA MET A 189 -7.82 5.52 -2.70
C MET A 189 -6.46 5.53 -1.99
N ILE A 190 -6.43 5.64 -0.66
CA ILE A 190 -5.20 5.64 0.14
C ILE A 190 -4.44 4.32 -0.03
N LEU A 191 -5.13 3.17 -0.04
CA LEU A 191 -4.51 1.87 -0.30
C LEU A 191 -3.80 1.82 -1.67
N THR A 192 -4.36 2.46 -2.68
CA THR A 192 -3.78 2.49 -4.02
C THR A 192 -2.61 3.46 -4.12
N LEU A 193 -2.62 4.55 -3.35
CA LEU A 193 -1.52 5.50 -3.27
C LEU A 193 -0.32 4.93 -2.51
N PRO A 194 0.89 5.50 -2.68
CA PRO A 194 2.08 5.10 -1.94
C PRO A 194 2.04 5.59 -0.48
N ILE A 195 0.98 5.24 0.23
CA ILE A 195 0.66 5.65 1.59
C ILE A 195 0.30 4.40 2.40
N SER A 196 0.66 4.35 3.67
CA SER A 196 0.35 3.21 4.53
C SER A 196 -1.11 3.25 5.03
N SER A 197 -2.04 2.71 4.24
CA SER A 197 -3.45 2.56 4.65
C SER A 197 -3.62 1.67 5.89
N ALA A 198 -2.77 0.65 6.04
CA ALA A 198 -2.76 -0.21 7.22
C ALA A 198 -2.37 0.57 8.49
N ALA A 199 -1.34 1.42 8.41
CA ALA A 199 -0.94 2.28 9.51
C ALA A 199 -2.07 3.26 9.90
N LEU A 200 -2.74 3.88 8.92
CA LEU A 200 -3.90 4.74 9.20
C LEU A 200 -5.03 3.99 9.89
N GLY A 201 -5.38 2.79 9.43
CA GLY A 201 -6.40 1.95 10.07
C GLY A 201 -6.10 1.68 11.55
N VAL A 202 -4.83 1.41 11.88
CA VAL A 202 -4.38 1.14 13.26
C VAL A 202 -4.30 2.44 14.08
N ILE A 203 -3.71 3.52 13.57
CA ILE A 203 -3.58 4.81 14.27
C ILE A 203 -4.96 5.39 14.62
N LEU A 204 -5.92 5.28 13.69
CA LEU A 204 -7.29 5.75 13.91
C LEU A 204 -8.15 4.76 14.72
N ASN A 205 -7.59 3.60 15.06
CA ASN A 205 -8.29 2.51 15.73
C ASN A 205 -9.65 2.20 15.09
N LEU A 206 -9.66 2.13 13.76
CA LEU A 206 -10.90 1.86 13.01
C LEU A 206 -11.50 0.53 13.45
N SER A 207 -12.79 0.52 13.77
CA SER A 207 -13.50 -0.66 14.26
C SER A 207 -14.94 -0.68 13.75
N GLY A 208 -15.62 -1.80 13.96
CA GLY A 208 -17.03 -1.93 13.62
C GLY A 208 -17.36 -1.63 12.16
N LEU A 209 -18.47 -0.93 11.91
CA LEU A 209 -18.97 -0.61 10.57
C LEU A 209 -17.99 0.26 9.75
N ALA A 210 -17.29 1.20 10.42
CA ALA A 210 -16.32 2.05 9.74
C ALA A 210 -15.13 1.24 9.21
N ALA A 211 -14.62 0.28 10.00
CA ALA A 211 -13.57 -0.65 9.55
C ALA A 211 -14.08 -1.57 8.43
N GLY A 212 -15.34 -2.01 8.49
CA GLY A 212 -15.98 -2.79 7.44
C GLY A 212 -16.07 -2.02 6.12
N ALA A 213 -16.53 -0.76 6.17
CA ALA A 213 -16.58 0.11 5.00
C ALA A 213 -15.19 0.37 4.40
N ALA A 214 -14.19 0.64 5.24
CA ALA A 214 -12.79 0.81 4.85
C ALA A 214 -12.27 -0.43 4.10
N THR A 215 -12.48 -1.62 4.67
CA THR A 215 -12.08 -2.90 4.05
C THR A 215 -12.72 -3.07 2.67
N VAL A 216 -14.02 -2.80 2.55
CA VAL A 216 -14.75 -2.94 1.27
C VAL A 216 -14.24 -1.96 0.23
N GLY A 217 -13.95 -0.71 0.61
CA GLY A 217 -13.34 0.28 -0.28
C GLY A 217 -11.96 -0.17 -0.79
N CYS A 218 -11.13 -0.71 0.10
CA CYS A 218 -9.85 -1.31 -0.25
C CYS A 218 -10.02 -2.51 -1.21
N CYS A 219 -10.99 -3.40 -0.96
CA CYS A 219 -11.31 -4.52 -1.84
C CYS A 219 -11.76 -4.04 -3.23
N CYS A 220 -12.57 -2.97 -3.31
CA CYS A 220 -13.00 -2.38 -4.59
C CYS A 220 -11.84 -1.89 -5.43
N ASN A 221 -10.82 -1.31 -4.80
CA ASN A 221 -9.63 -0.88 -5.52
C ASN A 221 -8.76 -2.07 -5.96
N MET A 222 -8.55 -3.06 -5.11
CA MET A 222 -7.71 -4.22 -5.43
C MET A 222 -8.36 -5.15 -6.44
N ILE A 223 -9.52 -5.72 -6.10
CA ILE A 223 -10.25 -6.63 -6.99
C ILE A 223 -10.73 -5.88 -8.23
N GLY A 224 -11.15 -4.62 -8.07
CA GLY A 224 -11.58 -3.78 -9.17
C GLY A 224 -10.50 -3.60 -10.23
N PHE A 225 -9.29 -3.17 -9.88
CA PHE A 225 -8.19 -3.08 -10.84
C PHE A 225 -7.77 -4.44 -11.39
N ALA A 226 -7.78 -5.49 -10.55
CA ALA A 226 -7.43 -6.84 -10.97
C ALA A 226 -8.32 -7.32 -12.13
N VAL A 227 -9.65 -7.12 -12.04
CA VAL A 227 -10.59 -7.55 -13.09
C VAL A 227 -10.65 -6.56 -14.26
N ALA A 228 -10.63 -5.25 -14.00
CA ALA A 228 -10.71 -4.23 -15.05
C ALA A 228 -9.49 -4.28 -15.99
N SER A 229 -8.31 -4.64 -15.46
CA SER A 229 -7.07 -4.77 -16.22
C SER A 229 -6.79 -6.20 -16.73
N PHE A 230 -7.72 -7.14 -16.58
CA PHE A 230 -7.51 -8.55 -16.93
C PHE A 230 -7.15 -8.76 -18.40
N ARG A 231 -7.68 -7.93 -19.30
CA ARG A 231 -7.37 -8.01 -20.74
C ARG A 231 -5.90 -7.76 -21.03
N GLU A 232 -5.28 -6.84 -20.30
CA GLU A 232 -3.87 -6.45 -20.43
C GLU A 232 -2.93 -7.39 -19.67
N ASN A 233 -3.28 -7.73 -18.42
CA ASN A 233 -2.36 -8.33 -17.45
C ASN A 233 -2.63 -9.82 -17.18
N LYS A 234 -3.74 -10.36 -17.70
CA LYS A 234 -4.13 -11.78 -17.58
C LYS A 234 -4.15 -12.24 -16.10
N PHE A 235 -3.85 -13.52 -15.88
CA PHE A 235 -3.94 -14.14 -14.56
C PHE A 235 -2.85 -13.63 -13.60
N SER A 236 -1.66 -13.32 -14.12
CA SER A 236 -0.59 -12.73 -13.30
C SER A 236 -1.03 -11.38 -12.70
N GLY A 237 -1.60 -10.48 -13.53
CA GLY A 237 -2.12 -9.20 -13.05
C GLY A 237 -3.32 -9.35 -12.13
N LEU A 238 -4.17 -10.36 -12.35
CA LEU A 238 -5.29 -10.66 -11.45
C LEU A 238 -4.81 -10.99 -10.05
N LEU A 239 -3.80 -11.85 -9.92
CA LEU A 239 -3.25 -12.25 -8.62
C LEU A 239 -2.44 -11.12 -7.97
N SER A 240 -1.55 -10.47 -8.74
CA SER A 240 -0.67 -9.44 -8.19
C SER A 240 -1.43 -8.21 -7.68
N GLN A 241 -2.54 -7.85 -8.32
CA GLN A 241 -3.39 -6.75 -7.87
C GLN A 241 -4.46 -7.19 -6.89
N GLY A 242 -5.12 -8.33 -7.14
CA GLY A 242 -6.24 -8.81 -6.35
C GLY A 242 -5.85 -9.33 -4.96
N ILE A 243 -4.69 -9.96 -4.82
CA ILE A 243 -4.17 -10.49 -3.55
C ILE A 243 -2.93 -9.72 -3.09
N GLY A 244 -2.21 -9.11 -4.02
CA GLY A 244 -1.01 -8.33 -3.72
C GLY A 244 -1.36 -6.87 -3.38
N THR A 245 -1.38 -5.99 -4.38
CA THR A 245 -1.69 -4.57 -4.16
C THR A 245 -2.14 -3.86 -5.44
N SER A 246 -3.12 -2.96 -5.31
CA SER A 246 -3.53 -2.04 -6.38
C SER A 246 -2.50 -0.93 -6.65
N MET A 247 -1.52 -0.75 -5.78
CA MET A 247 -0.46 0.25 -5.93
C MET A 247 0.37 0.06 -7.20
N LEU A 248 0.41 -1.16 -7.76
CA LEU A 248 1.00 -1.45 -9.06
C LEU A 248 0.41 -0.60 -10.20
N GLN A 249 -0.81 -0.09 -10.04
CA GLN A 249 -1.47 0.78 -11.02
C GLN A 249 -1.12 2.28 -10.87
N VAL A 250 -0.39 2.68 -9.83
CA VAL A 250 -0.07 4.10 -9.59
C VAL A 250 0.63 4.76 -10.80
N PRO A 251 1.64 4.15 -11.44
CA PRO A 251 2.24 4.73 -12.64
C PRO A 251 1.24 4.92 -13.79
N ASN A 252 0.30 3.98 -13.95
CA ASN A 252 -0.76 4.07 -14.94
C ASN A 252 -1.81 5.12 -14.58
N ILE A 253 -2.17 5.25 -13.31
CA ILE A 253 -3.09 6.30 -12.82
C ILE A 253 -2.52 7.69 -13.08
N VAL A 254 -1.21 7.88 -12.89
CA VAL A 254 -0.53 9.15 -13.18
C VAL A 254 -0.59 9.48 -14.68
N ARG A 255 -0.45 8.48 -15.56
CA ARG A 255 -0.55 8.64 -17.01
C ARG A 255 -2.00 8.82 -17.49
N HIS A 256 -2.92 8.06 -16.89
CA HIS A 256 -4.31 7.89 -17.30
C HIS A 256 -5.25 7.92 -16.09
N PRO A 257 -5.47 9.09 -15.45
CA PRO A 257 -6.22 9.17 -14.18
C PRO A 257 -7.66 8.66 -14.27
N GLN A 258 -8.25 8.62 -15.46
CA GLN A 258 -9.59 8.09 -15.68
C GLN A 258 -9.73 6.59 -15.35
N ILE A 259 -8.65 5.81 -15.32
CA ILE A 259 -8.71 4.39 -14.96
C ILE A 259 -9.05 4.16 -13.49
N TRP A 260 -8.90 5.18 -12.66
CA TRP A 260 -9.21 5.10 -11.23
C TRP A 260 -10.71 5.31 -10.93
N ILE A 261 -11.46 5.90 -11.87
CA ILE A 261 -12.91 6.17 -11.69
C ILE A 261 -13.72 4.89 -11.41
N PRO A 262 -13.55 3.76 -12.15
CA PRO A 262 -14.33 2.55 -11.89
C PRO A 262 -14.19 2.01 -10.46
N PRO A 263 -13.00 1.80 -9.87
CA PRO A 263 -12.88 1.34 -8.49
C PRO A 263 -13.35 2.38 -7.46
N ILE A 264 -13.18 3.69 -7.70
CA ILE A 264 -13.70 4.75 -6.82
C ILE A 264 -15.23 4.70 -6.78
N LEU A 265 -15.89 4.65 -7.94
CA LEU A 265 -17.34 4.54 -7.99
C LEU A 265 -17.86 3.24 -7.38
N SER A 266 -17.15 2.12 -7.60
CA SER A 266 -17.46 0.86 -6.95
C SER A 266 -17.38 0.98 -5.41
N SER A 267 -16.35 1.65 -4.88
CA SER A 267 -16.21 1.93 -3.45
C SER A 267 -17.38 2.78 -2.94
N ALA A 268 -17.75 3.85 -3.65
CA ALA A 268 -18.85 4.73 -3.28
C ALA A 268 -20.21 4.02 -3.25
N ILE A 269 -20.40 3.03 -4.12
CA ILE A 269 -21.65 2.23 -4.18
C ILE A 269 -21.64 1.16 -3.08
N LEU A 270 -20.53 0.43 -2.95
CA LEU A 270 -20.46 -0.74 -2.05
C LEU A 270 -20.21 -0.35 -0.59
N GLY A 271 -19.66 0.83 -0.31
CA GLY A 271 -19.51 1.34 1.05
C GLY A 271 -20.85 1.38 1.81
N PRO A 272 -21.87 2.10 1.33
CA PRO A 272 -23.22 2.10 1.93
C PRO A 272 -23.88 0.71 1.97
N VAL A 273 -23.69 -0.09 0.93
CA VAL A 273 -24.20 -1.46 0.91
C VAL A 273 -23.57 -2.30 2.04
N SER A 274 -22.27 -2.12 2.26
CA SER A 274 -21.53 -2.75 3.35
C SER A 274 -22.07 -2.36 4.72
N THR A 275 -22.32 -1.06 4.96
CA THR A 275 -22.72 -0.54 6.27
C THR A 275 -24.21 -0.74 6.57
N MET A 276 -25.09 -0.58 5.59
CA MET A 276 -26.54 -0.56 5.80
C MET A 276 -27.24 -1.89 5.50
N VAL A 277 -26.71 -2.67 4.54
CA VAL A 277 -27.38 -3.92 4.11
C VAL A 277 -26.72 -5.14 4.73
N PHE A 278 -25.39 -5.23 4.63
CA PHE A 278 -24.65 -6.39 5.11
C PHE A 278 -24.10 -6.22 6.52
N HIS A 279 -24.11 -5.00 7.06
CA HIS A 279 -23.56 -4.66 8.36
C HIS A 279 -22.16 -5.25 8.57
N MET A 280 -21.30 -5.07 7.53
CA MET A 280 -19.93 -5.59 7.57
C MET A 280 -19.14 -4.89 8.65
N THR A 281 -18.51 -5.65 9.50
CA THR A 281 -17.61 -5.13 10.55
C THR A 281 -16.22 -5.69 10.38
N ASN A 282 -15.23 -4.92 10.82
CA ASN A 282 -13.84 -5.34 10.83
C ASN A 282 -13.10 -4.68 12.01
N ASN A 283 -11.82 -4.97 12.15
CA ASN A 283 -10.92 -4.35 13.12
C ASN A 283 -9.90 -3.41 12.45
N ALA A 284 -9.10 -2.74 13.27
CA ALA A 284 -8.09 -1.79 12.81
C ALA A 284 -7.08 -2.41 11.82
N THR A 285 -6.64 -3.64 12.05
CA THR A 285 -5.68 -4.34 11.17
C THR A 285 -6.29 -4.65 9.79
N GLY A 286 -7.54 -5.12 9.75
CA GLY A 286 -8.21 -5.48 8.50
C GLY A 286 -8.66 -4.27 7.69
N SER A 287 -8.94 -3.15 8.35
CA SER A 287 -9.58 -1.97 7.74
C SER A 287 -8.78 -1.36 6.58
N GLY A 288 -7.47 -1.36 6.66
CA GLY A 288 -6.58 -0.73 5.66
C GLY A 288 -5.94 -1.70 4.67
N MET A 289 -6.27 -3.00 4.71
CA MET A 289 -5.55 -4.01 3.92
C MET A 289 -6.35 -4.54 2.72
N GLY A 290 -7.68 -4.39 2.71
CA GLY A 290 -8.50 -4.98 1.65
C GLY A 290 -8.19 -6.46 1.46
N THR A 291 -8.03 -6.90 0.22
CA THR A 291 -7.68 -8.29 -0.11
C THR A 291 -6.16 -8.58 -0.10
N ALA A 292 -5.31 -7.61 0.28
CA ALA A 292 -3.87 -7.80 0.38
C ALA A 292 -3.54 -8.92 1.37
N GLY A 293 -2.87 -9.98 0.90
CA GLY A 293 -2.61 -11.18 1.68
C GLY A 293 -3.85 -11.82 2.33
N LEU A 294 -5.05 -11.50 1.82
CA LEU A 294 -6.36 -11.87 2.39
C LEU A 294 -6.62 -11.34 3.81
N VAL A 295 -5.84 -10.35 4.28
CA VAL A 295 -5.93 -9.83 5.66
C VAL A 295 -7.32 -9.24 5.94
N GLY A 296 -7.85 -8.40 5.06
CA GLY A 296 -9.19 -7.83 5.23
C GLY A 296 -10.28 -8.89 5.39
N PRO A 297 -10.41 -9.85 4.45
CA PRO A 297 -11.33 -10.97 4.56
C PRO A 297 -11.17 -11.80 5.83
N LEU A 298 -9.94 -12.13 6.20
CA LEU A 298 -9.65 -12.95 7.38
C LEU A 298 -9.97 -12.24 8.69
N MET A 299 -9.66 -10.94 8.79
CA MET A 299 -10.03 -10.14 9.96
C MET A 299 -11.54 -9.91 10.01
N THR A 300 -12.23 -9.74 8.88
CA THR A 300 -13.69 -9.71 8.80
C THR A 300 -14.29 -11.02 9.34
N TRP A 301 -13.77 -12.16 8.90
CA TRP A 301 -14.16 -13.47 9.41
C TRP A 301 -14.02 -13.54 10.93
N GLN A 302 -12.83 -13.23 11.43
CA GLN A 302 -12.51 -13.30 12.87
C GLN A 302 -13.42 -12.41 13.73
N VAL A 303 -13.81 -11.24 13.24
CA VAL A 303 -14.68 -10.31 13.97
C VAL A 303 -16.14 -10.72 13.89
N MET A 304 -16.63 -11.01 12.68
CA MET A 304 -18.07 -11.22 12.46
C MET A 304 -18.55 -12.61 12.95
N THR A 305 -17.70 -13.64 12.92
CA THR A 305 -18.07 -14.98 13.42
C THR A 305 -18.28 -15.03 14.94
N GLN A 306 -17.92 -13.98 15.66
CA GLN A 306 -18.23 -13.85 17.08
C GLN A 306 -19.73 -13.59 17.34
N SER A 307 -20.46 -13.07 16.34
CA SER A 307 -21.87 -12.68 16.48
C SER A 307 -22.79 -13.28 15.43
N GLU A 308 -22.24 -13.80 14.32
CA GLU A 308 -23.01 -14.37 13.22
C GLU A 308 -22.53 -15.80 12.88
N ALA A 309 -23.41 -16.60 12.26
CA ALA A 309 -23.05 -17.94 11.81
C ALA A 309 -21.97 -17.90 10.73
N GLU A 310 -20.95 -18.75 10.84
CA GLU A 310 -19.78 -18.82 9.96
C GLU A 310 -20.13 -18.85 8.47
N MET A 311 -21.13 -19.67 8.08
CA MET A 311 -21.56 -19.77 6.69
C MET A 311 -22.12 -18.45 6.13
N ILE A 312 -22.84 -17.69 6.96
CA ILE A 312 -23.40 -16.38 6.58
C ILE A 312 -22.25 -15.38 6.39
N VAL A 313 -21.29 -15.36 7.31
CA VAL A 313 -20.11 -14.50 7.24
C VAL A 313 -19.29 -14.82 5.99
N LEU A 314 -19.06 -16.10 5.68
CA LEU A 314 -18.34 -16.52 4.48
C LEU A 314 -19.02 -16.02 3.21
N VAL A 315 -20.34 -16.16 3.10
CA VAL A 315 -21.11 -15.68 1.95
C VAL A 315 -21.03 -14.16 1.84
N LYS A 316 -21.15 -13.43 2.95
CA LYS A 316 -20.99 -11.97 2.98
C LYS A 316 -19.61 -11.55 2.49
N ILE A 317 -18.54 -12.19 2.97
CA ILE A 317 -17.15 -11.91 2.56
C ILE A 317 -16.99 -12.15 1.05
N ILE A 318 -17.36 -13.32 0.56
CA ILE A 318 -17.24 -13.65 -0.87
C ILE A 318 -18.01 -12.64 -1.71
N LEU A 319 -19.22 -12.30 -1.31
CA LEU A 319 -20.09 -11.41 -2.08
C LEU A 319 -19.58 -9.95 -2.07
N ILE A 320 -19.31 -9.39 -0.87
CA ILE A 320 -19.03 -7.96 -0.70
C ILE A 320 -17.55 -7.62 -0.91
N GLN A 321 -16.64 -8.53 -0.63
CA GLN A 321 -15.20 -8.24 -0.74
C GLN A 321 -14.58 -8.77 -2.04
N PHE A 322 -15.26 -9.65 -2.78
CA PHE A 322 -14.74 -10.20 -4.03
C PHE A 322 -15.71 -10.03 -5.20
N VAL A 323 -16.92 -10.61 -5.14
CA VAL A 323 -17.82 -10.71 -6.29
C VAL A 323 -18.37 -9.34 -6.69
N LEU A 324 -18.96 -8.60 -5.77
CA LEU A 324 -19.55 -7.29 -6.08
C LEU A 324 -18.51 -6.24 -6.48
N PRO A 325 -17.34 -6.11 -5.81
CA PRO A 325 -16.25 -5.30 -6.30
C PRO A 325 -15.82 -5.63 -7.73
N ALA A 326 -15.68 -6.94 -8.03
CA ALA A 326 -15.33 -7.39 -9.39
C ALA A 326 -16.39 -6.99 -10.42
N VAL A 327 -17.65 -7.30 -10.15
CA VAL A 327 -18.75 -7.08 -11.11
C VAL A 327 -18.99 -5.59 -11.34
N ILE A 328 -19.13 -4.81 -10.27
CA ILE A 328 -19.44 -3.38 -10.38
C ILE A 328 -18.31 -2.62 -11.06
N THR A 329 -17.05 -2.87 -10.63
CA THR A 329 -15.91 -2.20 -11.26
C THR A 329 -15.76 -2.59 -12.72
N LEU A 330 -15.95 -3.89 -13.05
CA LEU A 330 -15.90 -4.36 -14.44
C LEU A 330 -16.97 -3.70 -15.30
N LEU A 331 -18.21 -3.62 -14.83
CA LEU A 331 -19.32 -2.99 -15.55
C LEU A 331 -19.02 -1.51 -15.84
N ILE A 332 -18.55 -0.77 -14.84
CA ILE A 332 -18.20 0.64 -15.00
C ILE A 332 -17.02 0.78 -15.97
N SER A 333 -15.97 -0.04 -15.81
CA SER A 333 -14.80 -0.03 -16.70
C SER A 333 -15.18 -0.35 -18.15
N GLU A 334 -16.00 -1.37 -18.39
CA GLU A 334 -16.47 -1.72 -19.73
C GLU A 334 -17.33 -0.62 -20.36
N PHE A 335 -18.19 0.03 -19.57
CA PHE A 335 -18.92 1.21 -20.03
C PHE A 335 -17.98 2.34 -20.46
N MET A 336 -16.95 2.64 -19.64
CA MET A 336 -15.96 3.68 -19.97
C MET A 336 -15.11 3.28 -21.18
N ARG A 337 -14.76 1.99 -21.35
CA ARG A 337 -14.09 1.48 -22.55
C ARG A 337 -14.95 1.64 -23.81
N LYS A 338 -16.27 1.33 -23.75
CA LYS A 338 -17.20 1.57 -24.85
C LYS A 338 -17.31 3.04 -25.25
N LYS A 339 -17.18 3.95 -24.28
CA LYS A 339 -17.13 5.41 -24.52
C LYS A 339 -15.75 5.92 -24.95
N LYS A 340 -14.75 5.04 -25.09
CA LYS A 340 -13.36 5.38 -25.42
C LYS A 340 -12.70 6.32 -24.40
N TRP A 341 -13.12 6.28 -23.14
CA TRP A 341 -12.47 7.01 -22.05
C TRP A 341 -11.28 6.21 -21.51
N ILE A 342 -11.35 4.88 -21.55
CA ILE A 342 -10.27 3.96 -21.20
C ILE A 342 -9.91 3.19 -22.46
N HIS A 343 -8.63 3.15 -22.82
CA HIS A 343 -8.11 2.43 -23.97
C HIS A 343 -7.41 1.14 -23.55
N PHE A 344 -7.27 0.22 -24.49
CA PHE A 344 -6.46 -0.97 -24.28
C PHE A 344 -4.98 -0.56 -24.09
N GLY A 345 -4.38 -1.05 -23.02
CA GLY A 345 -3.02 -0.71 -22.62
C GLY A 345 -2.91 0.31 -21.49
N ASP A 346 -3.96 1.13 -21.21
CA ASP A 346 -3.94 2.14 -20.14
C ASP A 346 -3.70 1.55 -18.74
N MET A 347 -4.01 0.27 -18.53
CA MET A 347 -3.83 -0.45 -17.26
C MET A 347 -2.76 -1.55 -17.32
N LYS A 348 -1.92 -1.57 -18.38
CA LYS A 348 -0.89 -2.59 -18.52
C LYS A 348 0.20 -2.40 -17.46
N LEU A 349 0.49 -3.45 -16.70
CA LEU A 349 1.62 -3.49 -15.77
C LEU A 349 2.93 -3.72 -16.52
N GLU A 350 3.99 -3.08 -16.05
CA GLU A 350 5.35 -3.21 -16.60
C GLU A 350 6.11 -4.40 -16.01
#